data_375900db12dbc02554acdfc82ef99c12
#
_entry.id   375900db12dbc02554acdfc82ef99c12
#
_cell.length_a   1.000
_cell.length_b   1.000
_cell.length_c   1.000
_cell.angle_alpha   90.00
_cell.angle_beta   90.00
_cell.angle_gamma   90.00
#
_symmetry.space_group_name_H-M   'P 1'
#
loop_
_entity.id
_entity.type
_entity.pdbx_description
1 polymer ?
#
loop_
_entity_poly.entity_id
_entity_poly.type
_entity_poly.pdbx_seq_one_letter_code
_entity_poly.pdbx_strand_id
1 'polypeptide(L)'
;MNNFKKPNLGSLEANYKTLVTQIDHLIEEENDITAILSNVSSALQETFNFLWVGFYLIKNKELVLGPFQGPVACFRIKKNEGVCGYCWKEKKTVIVSDVNKFPGHIACSSQSKSEIVVPIFKNNNIFGVLDVDRKSLNQFNIIDKIYLEKIVRSIEKKLI
;
A
#
# COMPACT_ATOMS: atom_id res chain seq x y z
N MET A 1 10.05 23.08 2.73
CA MET A 1 8.62 22.97 3.10
C MET A 1 7.93 22.18 2.01
N ASN A 2 7.35 21.01 2.34
CA ASN A 2 6.71 20.16 1.35
C ASN A 2 5.46 20.82 0.78
N ASN A 3 5.40 21.00 -0.54
CA ASN A 3 4.28 21.62 -1.26
C ASN A 3 3.25 20.57 -1.74
N PHE A 4 3.07 19.48 -0.98
CA PHE A 4 2.02 18.51 -1.32
C PHE A 4 0.65 19.17 -1.37
N LYS A 5 -0.09 18.94 -2.44
CA LYS A 5 -1.47 19.42 -2.62
C LYS A 5 -2.34 18.24 -3.03
N LYS A 6 -3.36 17.97 -2.23
CA LYS A 6 -4.34 16.92 -2.54
C LYS A 6 -4.85 17.04 -3.98
N PRO A 7 -4.63 16.04 -4.86
CA PRO A 7 -5.23 16.02 -6.18
C PRO A 7 -6.76 16.02 -6.13
N ASN A 8 -7.39 16.84 -6.97
CA ASN A 8 -8.85 16.88 -7.11
C ASN A 8 -9.21 17.22 -8.56
N LEU A 9 -8.96 16.28 -9.48
CA LEU A 9 -9.04 16.49 -10.93
C LEU A 9 -10.24 15.78 -11.58
N GLY A 10 -11.22 15.32 -10.80
CA GLY A 10 -12.48 14.79 -11.29
C GLY A 10 -12.44 13.35 -11.81
N SER A 11 -11.28 12.72 -11.96
CA SER A 11 -11.16 11.30 -12.29
C SER A 11 -10.12 10.57 -11.43
N LEU A 12 -10.35 9.29 -11.21
CA LEU A 12 -9.43 8.43 -10.45
C LEU A 12 -8.03 8.45 -11.08
N GLU A 13 -7.96 8.26 -12.38
CA GLU A 13 -6.69 8.19 -13.09
C GLU A 13 -5.92 9.52 -13.06
N ALA A 14 -6.60 10.65 -13.26
CA ALA A 14 -5.97 11.97 -13.20
C ALA A 14 -5.42 12.27 -11.80
N ASN A 15 -6.17 11.91 -10.75
CA ASN A 15 -5.72 12.04 -9.38
C ASN A 15 -4.47 11.20 -9.10
N TYR A 16 -4.44 9.95 -9.56
CA TYR A 16 -3.25 9.11 -9.44
C TYR A 16 -2.05 9.65 -10.21
N LYS A 17 -2.22 10.11 -11.45
CA LYS A 17 -1.13 10.69 -12.26
C LYS A 17 -0.44 11.84 -11.51
N THR A 18 -1.25 12.78 -10.99
CA THR A 18 -0.74 13.90 -10.21
C THR A 18 -0.08 13.43 -8.92
N LEU A 19 -0.69 12.48 -8.21
CA LEU A 19 -0.14 11.95 -6.96
C LEU A 19 1.22 11.29 -7.17
N VAL A 20 1.41 10.47 -8.21
CA VAL A 20 2.70 9.84 -8.53
C VAL A 20 3.79 10.89 -8.68
N THR A 21 3.53 11.95 -9.48
CA THR A 21 4.49 13.05 -9.66
C THR A 21 4.81 13.76 -8.34
N GLN A 22 3.82 14.00 -7.51
CA GLN A 22 4.03 14.65 -6.20
C GLN A 22 4.80 13.74 -5.24
N ILE A 23 4.54 12.43 -5.24
CA ILE A 23 5.29 11.46 -4.42
C ILE A 23 6.76 11.41 -4.88
N ASP A 24 7.02 11.36 -6.19
CA ASP A 24 8.39 11.35 -6.71
C ASP A 24 9.20 12.57 -6.19
N HIS A 25 8.62 13.77 -6.24
CA HIS A 25 9.27 14.97 -5.70
C HIS A 25 9.38 14.95 -4.17
N LEU A 26 8.33 14.42 -3.47
CA LEU A 26 8.27 14.37 -2.01
C LEU A 26 9.42 13.54 -1.42
N ILE A 27 9.78 12.44 -2.10
CA ILE A 27 10.79 11.49 -1.62
C ILE A 27 12.17 11.70 -2.27
N GLU A 28 12.30 12.66 -3.20
CA GLU A 28 13.50 12.83 -4.03
C GLU A 28 14.80 12.93 -3.22
N GLU A 29 14.81 13.77 -2.19
CA GLU A 29 15.99 14.03 -1.35
C GLU A 29 16.01 13.20 -0.06
N GLU A 30 14.94 12.44 0.24
CA GLU A 30 14.83 11.65 1.46
C GLU A 30 15.47 10.26 1.27
N ASN A 31 16.17 9.77 2.28
CA ASN A 31 16.82 8.47 2.27
C ASN A 31 16.40 7.57 3.45
N ASP A 32 15.72 8.12 4.47
CA ASP A 32 15.16 7.30 5.54
C ASP A 32 13.87 6.62 5.07
N ILE A 33 13.90 5.30 5.01
CA ILE A 33 12.76 4.53 4.51
C ILE A 33 11.51 4.71 5.38
N THR A 34 11.65 4.88 6.69
CA THR A 34 10.52 5.08 7.59
C THR A 34 9.85 6.42 7.30
N ALA A 35 10.63 7.48 7.10
CA ALA A 35 10.13 8.80 6.72
C ALA A 35 9.42 8.76 5.36
N ILE A 36 10.01 8.10 4.36
CA ILE A 36 9.42 7.90 3.03
C ILE A 36 8.07 7.20 3.15
N LEU A 37 8.01 6.04 3.79
CA LEU A 37 6.77 5.26 3.90
C LEU A 37 5.70 6.00 4.72
N SER A 38 6.08 6.77 5.72
CA SER A 38 5.16 7.59 6.53
C SER A 38 4.49 8.66 5.67
N ASN A 39 5.26 9.42 4.89
CA ASN A 39 4.73 10.46 4.03
C ASN A 39 3.94 9.90 2.83
N VAL A 40 4.37 8.78 2.26
CA VAL A 40 3.62 8.13 1.17
C VAL A 40 2.27 7.61 1.68
N SER A 41 2.20 6.98 2.85
CA SER A 41 0.92 6.54 3.42
C SER A 41 -0.01 7.72 3.71
N SER A 42 0.54 8.84 4.20
CA SER A 42 -0.22 10.06 4.44
C SER A 42 -0.75 10.67 3.14
N ALA A 43 0.08 10.79 2.09
CA ALA A 43 -0.32 11.32 0.80
C ALA A 43 -1.42 10.48 0.12
N LEU A 44 -1.32 9.15 0.19
CA LEU A 44 -2.33 8.23 -0.28
C LEU A 44 -3.66 8.39 0.48
N GLN A 45 -3.58 8.45 1.82
CA GLN A 45 -4.75 8.63 2.68
C GLN A 45 -5.46 9.96 2.41
N GLU A 46 -4.70 11.05 2.34
CA GLU A 46 -5.25 12.38 2.08
C GLU A 46 -5.93 12.45 0.70
N THR A 47 -5.34 11.80 -0.31
CA THR A 47 -5.87 11.82 -1.67
C THR A 47 -7.15 11.01 -1.82
N PHE A 48 -7.21 9.80 -1.29
CA PHE A 48 -8.26 8.83 -1.60
C PHE A 48 -9.19 8.46 -0.44
N ASN A 49 -8.87 8.89 0.77
CA ASN A 49 -9.64 8.60 1.98
C ASN A 49 -9.95 7.09 2.13
N PHE A 50 -8.90 6.26 2.07
CA PHE A 50 -9.01 4.82 2.30
C PHE A 50 -9.47 4.51 3.73
N LEU A 51 -10.00 3.33 3.99
CA LEU A 51 -10.20 2.84 5.36
C LEU A 51 -8.85 2.69 6.05
N TRP A 52 -7.90 2.08 5.34
CA TRP A 52 -6.55 1.83 5.80
C TRP A 52 -5.58 1.86 4.62
N VAL A 53 -4.40 2.39 4.82
CA VAL A 53 -3.30 2.35 3.86
C VAL A 53 -1.97 2.36 4.59
N GLY A 54 -1.11 1.41 4.28
CA GLY A 54 0.17 1.32 4.97
C GLY A 54 1.06 0.20 4.46
N PHE A 55 2.11 -0.03 5.22
CA PHE A 55 3.19 -0.92 4.82
C PHE A 55 3.41 -2.01 5.86
N TYR A 56 3.59 -3.22 5.38
CA TYR A 56 4.16 -4.32 6.15
C TYR A 56 5.53 -4.67 5.59
N LEU A 57 6.53 -4.73 6.45
CA LEU A 57 7.93 -4.98 6.07
C LEU A 57 8.40 -6.33 6.57
N ILE A 58 9.16 -7.06 5.76
CA ILE A 58 9.70 -8.37 6.16
C ILE A 58 10.81 -8.16 7.19
N LYS A 59 10.58 -8.67 8.39
CA LYS A 59 11.56 -8.73 9.49
C LYS A 59 11.45 -10.10 10.14
N ASN A 60 12.58 -10.79 10.32
CA ASN A 60 12.64 -12.10 10.98
C ASN A 60 11.65 -13.13 10.39
N LYS A 61 11.52 -13.18 9.06
CA LYS A 61 10.63 -14.09 8.30
C LYS A 61 9.12 -13.87 8.55
N GLU A 62 8.72 -12.68 8.98
CA GLU A 62 7.33 -12.24 9.10
C GLU A 62 7.15 -10.86 8.47
N LEU A 63 5.94 -10.55 8.01
CA LEU A 63 5.52 -9.19 7.73
C LEU A 63 5.23 -8.49 9.04
N VAL A 64 5.95 -7.42 9.32
CA VAL A 64 5.80 -6.61 10.53
C VAL A 64 5.23 -5.26 10.16
N LEU A 65 4.25 -4.79 10.93
CA LEU A 65 3.58 -3.51 10.74
C LEU A 65 4.62 -2.37 10.67
N GLY A 66 4.56 -1.60 9.60
CA GLY A 66 5.31 -0.38 9.34
C GLY A 66 4.44 0.87 9.40
N PRO A 67 4.87 1.99 8.79
CA PRO A 67 4.08 3.20 8.71
C PRO A 67 2.72 3.00 8.02
N PHE A 68 1.66 3.56 8.59
CA PHE A 68 0.30 3.45 8.06
C PHE A 68 -0.60 4.61 8.49
N GLN A 69 -1.76 4.71 7.85
CA GLN A 69 -2.88 5.59 8.19
C GLN A 69 -4.16 4.76 8.29
N GLY A 70 -4.91 4.92 9.37
CA GLY A 70 -6.16 4.21 9.61
C GLY A 70 -6.28 3.63 11.01
N PRO A 71 -7.26 2.75 11.27
CA PRO A 71 -7.43 2.05 12.54
C PRO A 71 -6.23 1.17 12.90
N VAL A 72 -6.11 0.79 14.17
CA VAL A 72 -5.09 -0.18 14.63
C VAL A 72 -5.17 -1.47 13.81
N ALA A 73 -4.01 -2.08 13.56
CA ALA A 73 -3.86 -3.22 12.67
C ALA A 73 -3.09 -4.37 13.33
N CYS A 74 -3.02 -5.52 12.66
CA CYS A 74 -2.22 -6.65 13.11
C CYS A 74 -0.74 -6.27 13.17
N PHE A 75 -0.04 -6.64 14.23
CA PHE A 75 1.40 -6.37 14.35
C PHE A 75 2.26 -7.23 13.41
N ARG A 76 1.82 -8.47 13.15
CA ARG A 76 2.57 -9.47 12.38
C ARG A 76 1.67 -10.33 11.53
N ILE A 77 2.13 -10.67 10.32
CA ILE A 77 1.45 -11.56 9.39
C ILE A 77 2.49 -12.55 8.84
N LYS A 78 2.16 -13.84 8.85
CA LYS A 78 3.05 -14.87 8.32
C LYS A 78 2.92 -14.99 6.81
N LYS A 79 3.94 -15.57 6.18
CA LYS A 79 3.90 -15.87 4.75
C LYS A 79 2.73 -16.80 4.43
N ASN A 80 1.98 -16.48 3.37
CA ASN A 80 0.79 -17.21 2.93
C ASN A 80 -0.42 -17.12 3.89
N GLU A 81 -0.41 -16.20 4.86
CA GLU A 81 -1.58 -15.92 5.71
C GLU A 81 -2.21 -14.58 5.31
N GLY A 82 -3.52 -14.55 5.17
CA GLY A 82 -4.27 -13.39 4.70
C GLY A 82 -3.84 -12.92 3.31
N VAL A 83 -4.34 -11.76 2.88
CA VAL A 83 -4.03 -11.20 1.55
C VAL A 83 -2.58 -10.74 1.46
N CYS A 84 -2.08 -10.06 2.50
CA CYS A 84 -0.68 -9.62 2.56
C CYS A 84 0.32 -10.78 2.49
N GLY A 85 0.11 -11.84 3.27
CA GLY A 85 0.97 -13.03 3.26
C GLY A 85 0.89 -13.80 1.95
N TYR A 86 -0.28 -13.83 1.31
CA TYR A 86 -0.47 -14.41 -0.01
C TYR A 86 0.26 -13.59 -1.09
N CYS A 87 0.14 -12.26 -1.08
CA CYS A 87 0.90 -11.37 -1.96
C CYS A 87 2.41 -11.62 -1.85
N TRP A 88 2.91 -11.73 -0.60
CA TRP A 88 4.32 -12.08 -0.37
C TRP A 88 4.73 -13.42 -0.99
N LYS A 89 3.88 -14.46 -0.85
CA LYS A 89 4.15 -15.78 -1.44
C LYS A 89 4.18 -15.72 -2.96
N GLU A 90 3.16 -15.12 -3.56
CA GLU A 90 2.97 -15.09 -5.01
C GLU A 90 3.82 -14.03 -5.72
N LYS A 91 4.39 -13.08 -4.99
CA LYS A 91 5.22 -11.97 -5.50
C LYS A 91 4.52 -11.15 -6.60
N LYS A 92 3.22 -10.96 -6.46
CA LYS A 92 2.40 -10.20 -7.42
C LYS A 92 1.31 -9.42 -6.69
N THR A 93 0.85 -8.34 -7.32
CA THR A 93 -0.29 -7.55 -6.84
C THR A 93 -1.55 -8.40 -6.77
N VAL A 94 -2.27 -8.31 -5.66
CA VAL A 94 -3.51 -9.03 -5.39
C VAL A 94 -4.63 -8.03 -5.19
N ILE A 95 -5.72 -8.17 -5.95
CA ILE A 95 -6.96 -7.40 -5.77
C ILE A 95 -8.02 -8.35 -5.24
N VAL A 96 -8.65 -7.98 -4.12
CA VAL A 96 -9.69 -8.76 -3.46
C VAL A 96 -10.97 -7.94 -3.40
N SER A 97 -11.99 -8.38 -4.13
CA SER A 97 -13.29 -7.69 -4.21
C SER A 97 -14.13 -7.84 -2.94
N ASP A 98 -13.97 -8.96 -2.23
CA ASP A 98 -14.64 -9.29 -0.97
C ASP A 98 -13.68 -10.09 -0.08
N VAL A 99 -13.15 -9.44 0.94
CA VAL A 99 -12.16 -10.06 1.85
C VAL A 99 -12.73 -11.25 2.61
N ASN A 100 -14.04 -11.28 2.86
CA ASN A 100 -14.68 -12.40 3.57
C ASN A 100 -14.71 -13.69 2.74
N LYS A 101 -14.55 -13.57 1.40
CA LYS A 101 -14.48 -14.71 0.49
C LYS A 101 -13.05 -15.12 0.17
N PHE A 102 -12.05 -14.37 0.65
CA PHE A 102 -10.64 -14.70 0.41
C PHE A 102 -10.21 -15.86 1.33
N PRO A 103 -9.67 -16.97 0.77
CA PRO A 103 -9.25 -18.12 1.58
C PRO A 103 -8.13 -17.73 2.57
N GLY A 104 -8.34 -18.03 3.86
CA GLY A 104 -7.37 -17.71 4.91
C GLY A 104 -7.28 -16.23 5.25
N HIS A 105 -8.33 -15.43 4.95
CA HIS A 105 -8.38 -14.03 5.31
C HIS A 105 -8.15 -13.83 6.81
N ILE A 106 -7.27 -12.88 7.15
CA ILE A 106 -7.05 -12.42 8.52
C ILE A 106 -7.76 -11.09 8.69
N ALA A 107 -8.80 -11.06 9.51
CA ALA A 107 -9.54 -9.85 9.83
C ALA A 107 -8.76 -8.99 10.83
N CYS A 108 -7.76 -8.23 10.36
CA CYS A 108 -7.11 -7.19 11.18
C CYS A 108 -8.06 -6.02 11.45
N SER A 109 -9.06 -5.81 10.61
CA SER A 109 -10.17 -4.90 10.82
C SER A 109 -11.48 -5.54 10.33
N SER A 110 -12.52 -5.53 11.17
CA SER A 110 -13.86 -5.98 10.78
C SER A 110 -14.55 -5.05 9.76
N GLN A 111 -14.02 -3.86 9.56
CA GLN A 111 -14.58 -2.85 8.64
C GLN A 111 -14.06 -2.99 7.20
N SER A 112 -12.96 -3.70 6.98
CA SER A 112 -12.45 -3.94 5.62
C SER A 112 -13.40 -4.83 4.83
N LYS A 113 -13.71 -4.47 3.60
CA LYS A 113 -14.56 -5.21 2.68
C LYS A 113 -13.86 -5.56 1.37
N SER A 114 -13.02 -4.69 0.87
CA SER A 114 -12.17 -4.93 -0.31
C SER A 114 -10.75 -4.46 -0.03
N GLU A 115 -9.79 -5.08 -0.68
CA GLU A 115 -8.37 -4.90 -0.39
C GLU A 115 -7.54 -5.00 -1.67
N ILE A 116 -6.46 -4.22 -1.76
CA ILE A 116 -5.41 -4.39 -2.76
C ILE A 116 -4.06 -4.40 -2.05
N VAL A 117 -3.23 -5.38 -2.38
CA VAL A 117 -1.88 -5.52 -1.82
C VAL A 117 -0.87 -5.56 -2.95
N VAL A 118 0.16 -4.70 -2.86
CA VAL A 118 1.21 -4.55 -3.87
C VAL A 118 2.56 -4.95 -3.26
N PRO A 119 3.29 -5.90 -3.87
CA PRO A 119 4.60 -6.29 -3.37
C PRO A 119 5.65 -5.21 -3.62
N ILE A 120 6.57 -5.04 -2.67
CA ILE A 120 7.70 -4.12 -2.73
C ILE A 120 8.98 -4.95 -2.81
N PHE A 121 9.80 -4.72 -3.82
CA PHE A 121 11.03 -5.47 -4.04
C PHE A 121 12.28 -4.67 -3.65
N LYS A 122 13.28 -5.38 -3.15
CA LYS A 122 14.68 -4.92 -3.03
C LYS A 122 15.58 -6.01 -3.57
N ASN A 123 16.39 -5.71 -4.60
CA ASN A 123 17.33 -6.69 -5.20
C ASN A 123 16.63 -8.02 -5.57
N ASN A 124 15.49 -7.95 -6.25
CA ASN A 124 14.65 -9.09 -6.67
C ASN A 124 14.03 -9.92 -5.52
N ASN A 125 14.19 -9.51 -4.28
CA ASN A 125 13.54 -10.13 -3.13
C ASN A 125 12.40 -9.26 -2.61
N ILE A 126 11.37 -9.86 -2.05
CA ILE A 126 10.31 -9.10 -1.39
C ILE A 126 10.89 -8.43 -0.14
N PHE A 127 10.78 -7.11 -0.09
CA PHE A 127 11.11 -6.26 1.05
C PHE A 127 9.92 -6.08 1.99
N GLY A 128 8.73 -6.00 1.42
CA GLY A 128 7.49 -5.80 2.12
C GLY A 128 6.31 -5.72 1.16
N VAL A 129 5.20 -5.21 1.65
CA VAL A 129 3.99 -4.96 0.85
C VAL A 129 3.40 -3.60 1.19
N LEU A 130 2.77 -2.96 0.20
CA LEU A 130 1.81 -1.88 0.39
C LEU A 130 0.42 -2.51 0.45
N ASP A 131 -0.30 -2.26 1.53
CA ASP A 131 -1.65 -2.77 1.77
C ASP A 131 -2.64 -1.62 1.82
N VAL A 132 -3.78 -1.76 1.16
CA VAL A 132 -4.83 -0.74 1.08
C VAL A 132 -6.21 -1.37 1.19
N ASP A 133 -7.02 -0.87 2.12
CA ASP A 133 -8.36 -1.35 2.44
C ASP A 133 -9.45 -0.31 2.21
N ARG A 134 -10.64 -0.77 1.82
CA ARG A 134 -11.87 0.02 1.76
C ARG A 134 -13.03 -0.63 2.50
N LYS A 135 -13.98 0.24 2.94
CA LYS A 135 -15.20 -0.17 3.68
C LYS A 135 -16.29 -0.79 2.82
N SER A 136 -16.15 -0.76 1.49
CA SER A 136 -17.12 -1.25 0.55
C SER A 136 -16.54 -2.34 -0.34
N LEU A 137 -17.40 -3.22 -0.86
CA LEU A 137 -17.02 -4.27 -1.80
C LEU A 137 -16.59 -3.68 -3.17
N ASN A 138 -15.77 -4.38 -3.92
CA ASN A 138 -15.42 -4.06 -5.30
C ASN A 138 -14.85 -2.64 -5.51
N GLN A 139 -14.04 -2.12 -4.59
CA GLN A 139 -13.57 -0.75 -4.65
C GLN A 139 -12.24 -0.58 -5.39
N PHE A 140 -11.54 -1.65 -5.72
CA PHE A 140 -10.27 -1.59 -6.43
C PHE A 140 -10.37 -2.18 -7.83
N ASN A 141 -9.71 -1.54 -8.79
CA ASN A 141 -9.70 -1.93 -10.20
C ASN A 141 -8.29 -1.85 -10.81
N ILE A 142 -8.20 -2.04 -12.12
CA ILE A 142 -6.92 -2.04 -12.84
C ILE A 142 -6.18 -0.69 -12.76
N ILE A 143 -6.89 0.43 -12.64
CA ILE A 143 -6.28 1.76 -12.50
C ILE A 143 -5.56 1.83 -11.15
N ASP A 144 -6.21 1.42 -10.06
CA ASP A 144 -5.58 1.36 -8.73
C ASP A 144 -4.30 0.52 -8.79
N LYS A 145 -4.38 -0.69 -9.37
CA LYS A 145 -3.22 -1.56 -9.52
C LYS A 145 -2.06 -0.88 -10.23
N ILE A 146 -2.30 -0.33 -11.43
CA ILE A 146 -1.26 0.30 -12.25
C ILE A 146 -0.56 1.43 -11.49
N TYR A 147 -1.32 2.29 -10.83
CA TYR A 147 -0.76 3.47 -10.19
C TYR A 147 -0.15 3.19 -8.81
N LEU A 148 -0.72 2.29 -8.04
CA LEU A 148 -0.09 1.84 -6.78
C LEU A 148 1.23 1.11 -7.06
N GLU A 149 1.31 0.30 -8.12
CA GLU A 149 2.57 -0.29 -8.58
C GLU A 149 3.60 0.76 -9.03
N LYS A 150 3.16 1.89 -9.64
CA LYS A 150 4.07 3.01 -9.98
C LYS A 150 4.62 3.68 -8.71
N ILE A 151 3.77 3.93 -7.72
CA ILE A 151 4.19 4.49 -6.42
C ILE A 151 5.18 3.56 -5.74
N VAL A 152 4.90 2.26 -5.72
CA VAL A 152 5.83 1.26 -5.16
C VAL A 152 7.17 1.29 -5.88
N ARG A 153 7.21 1.40 -7.21
CA ARG A 153 8.47 1.53 -7.96
C ARG A 153 9.26 2.78 -7.58
N SER A 154 8.61 3.89 -7.27
CA SER A 154 9.29 5.09 -6.75
C SER A 154 9.95 4.82 -5.39
N ILE A 155 9.27 4.09 -4.51
CA ILE A 155 9.82 3.66 -3.22
C ILE A 155 11.01 2.70 -3.42
N GLU A 156 10.88 1.72 -4.31
CA GLU A 156 11.92 0.72 -4.59
C GLU A 156 13.25 1.35 -5.01
N LYS A 157 13.23 2.46 -5.76
CA LYS A 157 14.43 3.22 -6.14
C LYS A 157 15.19 3.78 -4.94
N LYS A 158 14.53 3.90 -3.79
CA LYS A 158 15.11 4.40 -2.53
C LYS A 158 15.63 3.26 -1.61
N LEU A 159 15.40 2.02 -1.99
CA LEU A 159 15.82 0.83 -1.23
C LEU A 159 17.22 0.31 -1.63
N ILE A 160 18.11 1.19 -2.03
CA ILE A 160 19.46 0.83 -2.48
C ILE A 160 20.28 0.20 -1.35
#